data_996ab264724a76e01b42cd9bf24f8a2b
#
_entry.id   996ab264724a76e01b42cd9bf24f8a2b
#
_cell.length_a   1.000
_cell.length_b   1.000
_cell.length_c   1.000
_cell.angle_alpha   90.00
_cell.angle_beta   90.00
_cell.angle_gamma   90.00
#
_symmetry.space_group_name_H-M   'P 1'
#
loop_
_entity.id
_entity.type
_entity.pdbx_description
1 polymer ?
#
loop_
_entity_poly.entity_id
_entity_poly.type
_entity_poly.pdbx_seq_one_letter_code
_entity_poly.pdbx_strand_id
1 'polypeptide(L)'
;SKRLPNKNIKIMLDKPLIAWTIEAARKSKYIKDIYVSTDSELIADISKNYGAIVPRLRRSELAKDDTTSYETAIDFEEYFEINNRYEMLLLQPTSPLRMSIHIDKFLEYVRQINSSQCVAARDISKTISLLPEIDKIKNIKYLPNGSIYYTLISTLKKEKTFFSSESDVFIMDNFHSIDIDIQDDWNIAEACLAKKLNDNSLS
;
A
#
# COMPACT_ATOMS: atom_id res chain seq x y z
N SER A 1 15.56 1.75 2.20
CA SER A 1 15.36 2.31 0.84
C SER A 1 16.63 3.01 0.37
N LYS A 2 17.28 2.51 -0.68
CA LYS A 2 18.55 3.06 -1.20
C LYS A 2 18.36 4.40 -1.93
N ARG A 3 17.24 4.60 -2.63
CA ARG A 3 16.96 5.80 -3.43
C ARG A 3 16.54 7.01 -2.58
N LEU A 4 15.86 6.78 -1.47
CA LEU A 4 15.47 7.81 -0.52
C LEU A 4 15.65 7.26 0.91
N PRO A 5 16.83 7.45 1.53
CA PRO A 5 17.14 6.90 2.85
C PRO A 5 16.16 7.37 3.91
N ASN A 6 15.81 6.47 4.83
CA ASN A 6 14.89 6.73 5.93
C ASN A 6 13.50 7.25 5.50
N LYS A 7 13.09 6.97 4.27
CA LYS A 7 11.86 7.47 3.65
C LYS A 7 10.65 7.38 4.57
N ASN A 8 10.44 6.25 5.24
CA ASN A 8 9.25 6.00 6.05
C ASN A 8 9.11 6.90 7.28
N ILE A 9 10.23 7.42 7.80
CA ILE A 9 10.25 8.32 8.96
C ILE A 9 10.56 9.76 8.60
N LYS A 10 10.86 10.05 7.34
CA LYS A 10 11.06 11.42 6.86
C LYS A 10 9.76 12.20 7.00
N ILE A 11 9.85 13.42 7.51
CA ILE A 11 8.69 14.29 7.73
C ILE A 11 8.18 14.80 6.39
N MET A 12 6.91 14.54 6.13
CA MET A 12 6.15 15.09 5.01
C MET A 12 5.06 16.00 5.59
N LEU A 13 5.19 17.30 5.35
CA LEU A 13 4.42 18.37 6.00
C LEU A 13 4.60 18.35 7.53
N ASP A 14 3.68 17.78 8.28
CA ASP A 14 3.63 17.83 9.75
C ASP A 14 3.92 16.49 10.43
N LYS A 15 4.10 15.39 9.69
CA LYS A 15 4.27 14.05 10.27
C LYS A 15 5.12 13.10 9.42
N PRO A 16 5.66 12.01 10.00
CA PRO A 16 6.40 10.99 9.26
C PRO A 16 5.57 10.36 8.14
N LEU A 17 6.21 10.01 7.03
CA LEU A 17 5.52 9.40 5.87
C LEU A 17 4.63 8.22 6.25
N ILE A 18 5.12 7.30 7.10
CA ILE A 18 4.36 6.12 7.53
C ILE A 18 3.07 6.50 8.28
N ALA A 19 3.05 7.64 8.96
CA ALA A 19 1.89 8.09 9.73
C ALA A 19 0.68 8.39 8.86
N TRP A 20 0.88 8.90 7.63
CA TRP A 20 -0.20 9.12 6.67
C TRP A 20 -0.95 7.83 6.36
N THR A 21 -0.21 6.74 6.18
CA THR A 21 -0.81 5.42 5.92
C THR A 21 -1.53 4.87 7.14
N ILE A 22 -0.92 4.95 8.32
CA ILE A 22 -1.55 4.46 9.57
C ILE A 22 -2.84 5.22 9.85
N GLU A 23 -2.83 6.55 9.73
CA GLU A 23 -4.04 7.36 9.96
C GLU A 23 -5.13 7.09 8.92
N ALA A 24 -4.77 6.90 7.65
CA ALA A 24 -5.74 6.52 6.62
C ALA A 24 -6.40 5.18 6.94
N ALA A 25 -5.62 4.19 7.37
CA ALA A 25 -6.13 2.89 7.78
C ALA A 25 -7.04 3.00 9.01
N ARG A 26 -6.63 3.75 10.06
CA ARG A 26 -7.43 3.96 11.27
C ARG A 26 -8.78 4.64 11.04
N LYS A 27 -8.86 5.49 10.03
CA LYS A 27 -10.10 6.19 9.64
C LYS A 27 -11.00 5.37 8.72
N SER A 28 -10.55 4.20 8.25
CA SER A 28 -11.37 3.29 7.45
C SER A 28 -12.45 2.63 8.32
N LYS A 29 -13.65 2.47 7.76
CA LYS A 29 -14.78 1.79 8.42
C LYS A 29 -14.58 0.29 8.57
N TYR A 30 -13.68 -0.29 7.79
CA TYR A 30 -13.54 -1.74 7.63
C TYR A 30 -12.25 -2.30 8.23
N ILE A 31 -11.27 -1.45 8.55
CA ILE A 31 -10.01 -1.88 9.17
C ILE A 31 -10.22 -1.96 10.69
N LYS A 32 -9.94 -3.14 11.25
CA LYS A 32 -10.04 -3.37 12.68
C LYS A 32 -8.69 -3.17 13.38
N ASP A 33 -7.68 -3.85 12.90
CA ASP A 33 -6.35 -3.84 13.49
C ASP A 33 -5.30 -3.43 12.44
N ILE A 34 -4.33 -2.65 12.84
CA ILE A 34 -3.26 -2.16 11.96
C ILE A 34 -1.95 -2.65 12.53
N TYR A 35 -1.22 -3.40 11.74
CA TYR A 35 0.06 -3.96 12.10
C TYR A 35 1.16 -3.37 11.25
N VAL A 36 2.30 -3.09 11.86
CA VAL A 36 3.51 -2.66 11.15
C VAL A 36 4.62 -3.68 11.39
N SER A 37 5.13 -4.24 10.29
CA SER A 37 6.31 -5.10 10.30
C SER A 37 7.54 -4.27 9.95
N THR A 38 8.47 -4.14 10.89
CA THR A 38 9.72 -3.39 10.73
C THR A 38 10.83 -4.02 11.56
N ASP A 39 12.07 -3.88 11.09
CA ASP A 39 13.31 -4.22 11.78
C ASP A 39 13.90 -3.05 12.58
N SER A 40 13.34 -1.86 12.43
CA SER A 40 13.79 -0.62 13.08
C SER A 40 12.94 -0.31 14.32
N GLU A 41 13.60 -0.21 15.48
CA GLU A 41 12.98 0.24 16.74
C GLU A 41 12.34 1.62 16.58
N LEU A 42 13.02 2.54 15.90
CA LEU A 42 12.52 3.90 15.67
C LEU A 42 11.22 3.89 14.85
N ILE A 43 11.16 3.10 13.78
CA ILE A 43 9.91 2.96 12.99
C ILE A 43 8.82 2.29 13.85
N ALA A 44 9.18 1.32 14.67
CA ALA A 44 8.24 0.64 15.57
C ALA A 44 7.61 1.62 16.56
N ASP A 45 8.42 2.46 17.22
CA ASP A 45 7.94 3.42 18.20
C ASP A 45 7.08 4.52 17.56
N ILE A 46 7.51 5.06 16.43
CA ILE A 46 6.70 5.99 15.64
C ILE A 46 5.35 5.36 15.29
N SER A 47 5.36 4.13 14.77
CA SER A 47 4.12 3.45 14.36
C SER A 47 3.15 3.25 15.52
N LYS A 48 3.66 2.84 16.70
CA LYS A 48 2.87 2.71 17.92
C LYS A 48 2.24 4.04 18.36
N ASN A 49 3.01 5.14 18.28
CA ASN A 49 2.52 6.48 18.63
C ASN A 49 1.35 6.94 17.74
N TYR A 50 1.31 6.46 16.48
CA TYR A 50 0.18 6.70 15.56
C TYR A 50 -0.93 5.65 15.65
N GLY A 51 -0.78 4.67 16.55
CA GLY A 51 -1.83 3.70 16.91
C GLY A 51 -1.78 2.40 16.10
N ALA A 52 -0.65 2.07 15.50
CA ALA A 52 -0.42 0.74 14.95
C ALA A 52 0.12 -0.22 16.01
N ILE A 53 -0.09 -1.51 15.79
CA ILE A 53 0.44 -2.59 16.61
C ILE A 53 1.76 -3.04 15.98
N VAL A 54 2.83 -3.09 16.79
CA VAL A 54 4.12 -3.68 16.41
C VAL A 54 4.42 -4.80 17.41
N PRO A 55 4.04 -6.03 17.11
CA PRO A 55 4.09 -7.13 18.09
C PRO A 55 5.52 -7.56 18.39
N ARG A 56 6.40 -7.48 17.40
CA ARG A 56 7.84 -7.75 17.49
C ARG A 56 8.57 -7.02 16.36
N LEU A 57 9.87 -6.86 16.49
CA LEU A 57 10.70 -6.46 15.36
C LEU A 57 10.79 -7.62 14.35
N ARG A 58 10.80 -7.26 13.08
CA ARG A 58 10.97 -8.21 11.99
C ARG A 58 12.37 -8.84 12.06
N ARG A 59 12.44 -10.13 11.82
CA ARG A 59 13.70 -10.89 11.83
C ARG A 59 14.65 -10.32 10.75
N SER A 60 15.94 -10.31 11.05
CA SER A 60 16.99 -9.78 10.16
C SER A 60 17.03 -10.49 8.80
N GLU A 61 16.69 -11.78 8.76
CA GLU A 61 16.60 -12.57 7.53
C GLU A 61 15.55 -12.02 6.56
N LEU A 62 14.49 -11.40 7.10
CA LEU A 62 13.39 -10.79 6.35
C LEU A 62 13.53 -9.27 6.17
N ALA A 63 14.64 -8.69 6.60
CA ALA A 63 14.94 -7.27 6.45
C ALA A 63 15.85 -6.96 5.25
N LYS A 64 16.07 -7.93 4.38
CA LYS A 64 16.91 -7.80 3.19
C LYS A 64 16.16 -7.09 2.05
N ASP A 65 16.92 -6.53 1.11
CA ASP A 65 16.36 -5.82 -0.06
C ASP A 65 15.57 -6.73 -1.02
N ASP A 66 15.88 -8.01 -1.04
CA ASP A 66 15.25 -9.05 -1.86
C ASP A 66 14.08 -9.76 -1.17
N THR A 67 13.83 -9.46 0.10
CA THR A 67 12.68 -10.00 0.82
C THR A 67 11.38 -9.49 0.22
N THR A 68 10.54 -10.43 -0.16
CA THR A 68 9.23 -10.12 -0.77
C THR A 68 8.18 -9.72 0.28
N SER A 69 7.15 -9.01 -0.15
CA SER A 69 5.98 -8.74 0.70
C SER A 69 5.28 -10.03 1.14
N TYR A 70 5.33 -11.07 0.30
CA TYR A 70 4.82 -12.41 0.63
C TYR A 70 5.53 -13.00 1.85
N GLU A 71 6.86 -13.06 1.84
CA GLU A 71 7.65 -13.62 2.94
C GLU A 71 7.39 -12.89 4.25
N THR A 72 7.32 -11.55 4.19
CA THR A 72 6.98 -10.73 5.36
C THR A 72 5.57 -11.02 5.87
N ALA A 73 4.62 -11.22 4.99
CA ALA A 73 3.23 -11.49 5.35
C ALA A 73 3.04 -12.89 5.95
N ILE A 74 3.76 -13.89 5.44
CA ILE A 74 3.72 -15.26 5.97
C ILE A 74 4.38 -15.33 7.35
N ASP A 75 5.51 -14.66 7.55
CA ASP A 75 6.14 -14.56 8.88
C ASP A 75 5.19 -13.95 9.93
N PHE A 76 4.39 -12.98 9.49
CA PHE A 76 3.38 -12.36 10.33
C PHE A 76 2.20 -13.30 10.60
N GLU A 77 1.73 -14.00 9.59
CA GLU A 77 0.64 -14.97 9.69
C GLU A 77 1.01 -16.13 10.63
N GLU A 78 2.21 -16.67 10.49
CA GLU A 78 2.74 -17.72 11.37
C GLU A 78 2.85 -17.26 12.83
N TYR A 79 3.30 -16.03 13.05
CA TYR A 79 3.45 -15.48 14.41
C TYR A 79 2.10 -15.36 15.15
N PHE A 80 1.02 -15.04 14.45
CA PHE A 80 -0.33 -14.89 15.04
C PHE A 80 -1.20 -16.12 14.90
N GLU A 81 -0.69 -17.20 14.29
CA GLU A 81 -1.48 -18.40 13.98
C GLU A 81 -2.79 -18.07 13.24
N ILE A 82 -2.71 -17.15 12.27
CA ILE A 82 -3.87 -16.61 11.57
C ILE A 82 -4.55 -17.72 10.74
N ASN A 83 -5.87 -17.83 10.89
CA ASN A 83 -6.66 -18.78 10.13
C ASN A 83 -6.69 -18.43 8.64
N ASN A 84 -6.70 -19.43 7.76
CA ASN A 84 -6.78 -19.29 6.29
C ASN A 84 -7.99 -18.49 5.76
N ARG A 85 -9.00 -18.26 6.59
CA ARG A 85 -10.19 -17.44 6.25
C ARG A 85 -10.02 -15.95 6.44
N TYR A 86 -8.92 -15.53 7.07
CA TYR A 86 -8.66 -14.10 7.26
C TYR A 86 -8.32 -13.41 5.96
N GLU A 87 -8.72 -12.14 5.90
CA GLU A 87 -8.39 -11.19 4.86
C GLU A 87 -7.14 -10.42 5.26
N MET A 88 -6.23 -10.22 4.34
CA MET A 88 -5.04 -9.40 4.53
C MET A 88 -5.04 -8.23 3.56
N LEU A 89 -4.89 -7.03 4.10
CA LEU A 89 -4.73 -5.81 3.33
C LEU A 89 -3.31 -5.28 3.54
N LEU A 90 -2.52 -5.24 2.47
CA LEU A 90 -1.20 -4.63 2.48
C LEU A 90 -1.31 -3.18 1.99
N LEU A 91 -0.87 -2.25 2.82
CA LEU A 91 -0.84 -0.82 2.54
C LEU A 91 0.61 -0.33 2.57
N GLN A 92 1.15 0.11 1.43
CA GLN A 92 2.51 0.62 1.40
C GLN A 92 2.56 2.07 1.94
N PRO A 93 3.56 2.42 2.77
CA PRO A 93 3.74 3.78 3.28
C PRO A 93 4.01 4.82 2.19
N THR A 94 4.49 4.37 1.04
CA THR A 94 4.89 5.22 -0.09
C THR A 94 3.74 5.84 -0.87
N SER A 95 2.50 5.55 -0.49
CA SER A 95 1.29 6.12 -1.11
C SER A 95 0.55 7.05 -0.12
N PRO A 96 1.09 8.24 0.24
CA PRO A 96 0.52 9.12 1.27
C PRO A 96 -0.79 9.78 0.85
N LEU A 97 -1.08 9.84 -0.44
CA LEU A 97 -2.33 10.40 -0.98
C LEU A 97 -3.51 9.42 -0.91
N ARG A 98 -3.26 8.14 -0.59
CA ARG A 98 -4.31 7.17 -0.30
C ARG A 98 -4.99 7.49 1.03
N MET A 99 -6.26 7.82 0.98
CA MET A 99 -7.10 8.15 2.13
C MET A 99 -7.98 6.97 2.56
N SER A 100 -8.64 7.10 3.72
CA SER A 100 -9.59 6.11 4.23
C SER A 100 -10.71 5.80 3.24
N ILE A 101 -11.23 6.82 2.56
CA ILE A 101 -12.29 6.63 1.57
C ILE A 101 -11.87 5.73 0.39
N HIS A 102 -10.59 5.74 0.01
CA HIS A 102 -10.08 4.85 -1.05
C HIS A 102 -9.99 3.41 -0.54
N ILE A 103 -9.57 3.22 0.73
CA ILE A 103 -9.55 1.91 1.38
C ILE A 103 -10.98 1.36 1.47
N ASP A 104 -11.93 2.17 1.90
CA ASP A 104 -13.32 1.77 2.05
C ASP A 104 -13.94 1.35 0.72
N LYS A 105 -13.81 2.18 -0.32
CA LYS A 105 -14.30 1.88 -1.67
C LYS A 105 -13.64 0.63 -2.27
N PHE A 106 -12.34 0.47 -2.04
CA PHE A 106 -11.61 -0.72 -2.47
C PHE A 106 -12.18 -1.99 -1.83
N LEU A 107 -12.39 -1.99 -0.50
CA LEU A 107 -12.96 -3.14 0.21
C LEU A 107 -14.43 -3.39 -0.13
N GLU A 108 -15.21 -2.35 -0.38
CA GLU A 108 -16.58 -2.47 -0.89
C GLU A 108 -16.60 -3.16 -2.26
N TYR A 109 -15.69 -2.75 -3.16
CA TYR A 109 -15.54 -3.39 -4.47
C TYR A 109 -15.13 -4.86 -4.35
N VAL A 110 -14.10 -5.17 -3.55
CA VAL A 110 -13.64 -6.54 -3.29
C VAL A 110 -14.80 -7.44 -2.83
N ARG A 111 -15.63 -6.95 -1.91
CA ARG A 111 -16.81 -7.67 -1.41
C ARG A 111 -17.89 -7.82 -2.46
N GLN A 112 -18.15 -6.79 -3.25
CA GLN A 112 -19.15 -6.79 -4.30
C GLN A 112 -18.87 -7.87 -5.36
N ILE A 113 -17.59 -8.04 -5.76
CA ILE A 113 -17.19 -9.02 -6.77
C ILE A 113 -16.77 -10.38 -6.17
N ASN A 114 -16.82 -10.50 -4.84
CA ASN A 114 -16.37 -11.68 -4.09
C ASN A 114 -14.92 -12.10 -4.45
N SER A 115 -14.01 -11.11 -4.52
CA SER A 115 -12.61 -11.33 -4.90
C SER A 115 -11.85 -12.08 -3.82
N SER A 116 -10.96 -12.97 -4.23
CA SER A 116 -9.97 -13.61 -3.35
C SER A 116 -8.60 -12.93 -3.37
N GLN A 117 -8.34 -12.11 -4.41
CA GLN A 117 -7.13 -11.32 -4.55
C GLN A 117 -7.40 -10.11 -5.45
N CYS A 118 -7.10 -8.91 -4.97
CA CYS A 118 -7.35 -7.67 -5.68
C CYS A 118 -6.21 -6.67 -5.47
N VAL A 119 -5.90 -5.87 -6.50
CA VAL A 119 -4.87 -4.84 -6.43
C VAL A 119 -5.41 -3.49 -6.90
N ALA A 120 -5.01 -2.43 -6.22
CA ALA A 120 -5.25 -1.08 -6.69
C ALA A 120 -4.27 -0.74 -7.82
N ALA A 121 -4.79 -0.19 -8.91
CA ALA A 121 -4.02 0.14 -10.11
C ALA A 121 -4.47 1.46 -10.72
N ARG A 122 -3.64 2.02 -11.59
CA ARG A 122 -3.99 3.14 -12.47
C ARG A 122 -4.22 2.64 -13.88
N ASP A 123 -5.15 3.28 -14.58
CA ASP A 123 -5.39 3.05 -16.00
C ASP A 123 -4.30 3.77 -16.81
N ILE A 124 -3.56 3.01 -17.62
CA ILE A 124 -2.51 3.50 -18.50
C ILE A 124 -2.87 3.38 -19.99
N SER A 125 -4.10 3.05 -20.32
CA SER A 125 -4.57 2.85 -21.70
C SER A 125 -4.25 4.02 -22.61
N LYS A 126 -4.44 5.25 -22.12
CA LYS A 126 -4.11 6.48 -22.89
C LYS A 126 -2.62 6.62 -23.15
N THR A 127 -1.77 6.30 -22.18
CA THR A 127 -0.32 6.38 -22.33
C THR A 127 0.18 5.38 -23.38
N ILE A 128 -0.34 4.15 -23.33
CA ILE A 128 0.03 3.09 -24.27
C ILE A 128 -0.44 3.39 -25.68
N SER A 129 -1.61 3.99 -25.86
CA SER A 129 -2.14 4.36 -27.17
C SER A 129 -1.27 5.39 -27.92
N LEU A 130 -0.42 6.12 -27.20
CA LEU A 130 0.54 7.08 -27.77
C LEU A 130 1.86 6.43 -28.22
N LEU A 131 2.05 5.12 -27.97
CA LEU A 131 3.27 4.37 -28.29
C LEU A 131 2.98 3.32 -29.39
N PRO A 132 2.90 3.73 -30.67
CA PRO A 132 2.39 2.88 -31.75
C PRO A 132 3.26 1.64 -32.05
N GLU A 133 4.52 1.62 -31.62
CA GLU A 133 5.47 0.55 -31.98
C GLU A 133 5.64 -0.55 -30.91
N ILE A 134 4.93 -0.48 -29.78
CA ILE A 134 5.12 -1.46 -28.69
C ILE A 134 3.98 -2.46 -28.68
N ASP A 135 3.94 -3.32 -29.70
CA ASP A 135 2.89 -4.38 -29.82
C ASP A 135 2.81 -5.33 -28.62
N LYS A 136 3.91 -5.55 -27.90
CA LYS A 136 3.94 -6.41 -26.71
C LYS A 136 3.24 -5.81 -25.49
N ILE A 137 3.01 -4.50 -25.45
CA ILE A 137 2.43 -3.78 -24.31
C ILE A 137 0.95 -3.42 -24.56
N LYS A 138 0.44 -3.57 -25.77
CA LYS A 138 -0.94 -3.19 -26.15
C LYS A 138 -2.04 -3.83 -25.28
N ASN A 139 -1.74 -4.96 -24.64
CA ASN A 139 -2.69 -5.65 -23.78
C ASN A 139 -2.63 -5.23 -22.29
N ILE A 140 -1.63 -4.43 -21.90
CA ILE A 140 -1.51 -3.95 -20.52
C ILE A 140 -2.34 -2.67 -20.39
N LYS A 141 -3.50 -2.77 -19.76
CA LYS A 141 -4.38 -1.61 -19.52
C LYS A 141 -4.14 -0.97 -18.16
N TYR A 142 -3.67 -1.74 -17.21
CA TYR A 142 -3.60 -1.38 -15.80
C TYR A 142 -2.20 -1.61 -15.25
N LEU A 143 -1.71 -0.67 -14.43
CA LEU A 143 -0.44 -0.77 -13.73
C LEU A 143 -0.71 -0.69 -12.22
N PRO A 144 -0.35 -1.73 -11.44
CA PRO A 144 -0.41 -1.65 -9.98
C PRO A 144 0.28 -0.39 -9.46
N ASN A 145 -0.37 0.31 -8.55
CA ASN A 145 0.08 1.64 -8.10
C ASN A 145 0.74 1.62 -6.71
N GLY A 146 1.03 0.43 -6.17
CA GLY A 146 1.66 0.30 -4.84
C GLY A 146 0.74 0.60 -3.66
N SER A 147 -0.45 1.12 -3.89
CA SER A 147 -1.28 1.70 -2.84
C SER A 147 -1.98 0.66 -1.96
N ILE A 148 -2.74 -0.26 -2.54
CA ILE A 148 -3.56 -1.23 -1.81
C ILE A 148 -3.47 -2.60 -2.49
N TYR A 149 -3.18 -3.62 -1.70
CA TYR A 149 -3.24 -5.02 -2.11
C TYR A 149 -4.11 -5.78 -1.13
N TYR A 150 -5.00 -6.61 -1.64
CA TYR A 150 -5.88 -7.45 -0.85
C TYR A 150 -5.71 -8.91 -1.24
N THR A 151 -5.73 -9.80 -0.27
CA THR A 151 -5.73 -11.25 -0.52
C THR A 151 -6.33 -12.00 0.67
N LEU A 152 -7.01 -13.10 0.38
CA LEU A 152 -7.26 -14.12 1.39
C LEU A 152 -5.94 -14.84 1.74
N ILE A 153 -5.75 -15.20 3.00
CA ILE A 153 -4.55 -15.93 3.42
C ILE A 153 -4.38 -17.25 2.65
N SER A 154 -5.49 -17.95 2.36
CA SER A 154 -5.45 -19.16 1.53
C SER A 154 -4.92 -18.90 0.12
N THR A 155 -5.34 -17.80 -0.51
CA THR A 155 -4.86 -17.39 -1.84
C THR A 155 -3.40 -16.96 -1.78
N LEU A 156 -3.01 -16.18 -0.76
CA LEU A 156 -1.63 -15.76 -0.58
C LEU A 156 -0.66 -16.94 -0.47
N LYS A 157 -1.02 -17.96 0.30
CA LYS A 157 -0.22 -19.19 0.44
C LYS A 157 -0.11 -19.98 -0.86
N LYS A 158 -1.17 -20.01 -1.65
CA LYS A 158 -1.21 -20.70 -2.94
C LYS A 158 -0.39 -19.97 -4.00
N GLU A 159 -0.66 -18.69 -4.19
CA GLU A 159 -0.07 -17.88 -5.26
C GLU A 159 1.34 -17.34 -4.91
N LYS A 160 1.70 -17.30 -3.61
CA LYS A 160 2.98 -16.77 -3.08
C LYS A 160 3.28 -15.33 -3.51
N THR A 161 2.23 -14.56 -3.78
CA THR A 161 2.29 -13.14 -4.16
C THR A 161 1.01 -12.42 -3.78
N PHE A 162 1.09 -11.09 -3.58
CA PHE A 162 -0.09 -10.25 -3.34
C PHE A 162 -0.89 -9.94 -4.61
N PHE A 163 -0.33 -10.15 -5.78
CA PHE A 163 -1.06 -10.06 -7.04
C PHE A 163 -0.41 -10.93 -8.12
N SER A 164 -1.24 -11.43 -9.01
CA SER A 164 -0.87 -12.24 -10.18
C SER A 164 -1.66 -11.77 -11.40
N SER A 165 -1.51 -12.44 -12.54
CA SER A 165 -2.32 -12.18 -13.73
C SER A 165 -3.82 -12.42 -13.51
N GLU A 166 -4.18 -13.22 -12.52
CA GLU A 166 -5.56 -13.60 -12.20
C GLU A 166 -6.19 -12.68 -11.13
N SER A 167 -5.44 -11.69 -10.63
CA SER A 167 -5.95 -10.77 -9.62
C SER A 167 -6.97 -9.81 -10.22
N ASP A 168 -8.02 -9.55 -9.46
CA ASP A 168 -8.95 -8.47 -9.79
C ASP A 168 -8.28 -7.11 -9.63
N VAL A 169 -8.80 -6.11 -10.35
CA VAL A 169 -8.19 -4.78 -10.40
C VAL A 169 -9.20 -3.71 -10.00
N PHE A 170 -8.84 -2.91 -9.00
CA PHE A 170 -9.57 -1.71 -8.62
C PHE A 170 -8.87 -0.46 -9.15
N ILE A 171 -9.55 0.34 -9.97
CA ILE A 171 -8.96 1.52 -10.58
C ILE A 171 -8.99 2.71 -9.62
N MET A 172 -7.81 3.26 -9.36
CA MET A 172 -7.63 4.54 -8.68
C MET A 172 -7.20 5.61 -9.69
N ASP A 173 -7.58 6.86 -9.44
CA ASP A 173 -7.13 7.98 -10.27
C ASP A 173 -5.62 8.25 -10.11
N ASN A 174 -5.04 8.97 -11.05
CA ASN A 174 -3.60 9.22 -11.10
C ASN A 174 -3.09 10.03 -9.89
N PHE A 175 -3.90 10.95 -9.37
CA PHE A 175 -3.51 11.79 -8.25
C PHE A 175 -3.32 10.97 -6.97
N HIS A 176 -4.25 10.06 -6.66
CA HIS A 176 -4.17 9.21 -5.48
C HIS A 176 -3.30 7.94 -5.68
N SER A 177 -2.76 7.76 -6.90
CA SER A 177 -1.90 6.64 -7.29
C SER A 177 -0.41 6.99 -7.30
N ILE A 178 -0.01 8.12 -6.70
CA ILE A 178 1.40 8.50 -6.58
C ILE A 178 2.08 7.58 -5.57
N ASP A 179 3.15 6.92 -6.02
CA ASP A 179 4.03 6.07 -5.21
C ASP A 179 5.41 6.71 -5.12
N ILE A 180 5.93 6.90 -3.91
CA ILE A 180 7.18 7.62 -3.66
C ILE A 180 8.35 6.67 -3.73
N ASP A 181 9.14 6.77 -4.79
CA ASP A 181 10.39 6.05 -4.97
C ASP A 181 11.64 6.93 -4.93
N ILE A 182 11.55 8.14 -5.45
CA ILE A 182 12.64 9.11 -5.56
C ILE A 182 12.23 10.46 -4.98
N GLN A 183 13.18 11.42 -4.93
CA GLN A 183 12.93 12.75 -4.38
C GLN A 183 11.88 13.54 -5.17
N ASP A 184 11.80 13.36 -6.48
CA ASP A 184 10.80 14.06 -7.31
C ASP A 184 9.39 13.59 -6.99
N ASP A 185 9.19 12.28 -6.78
CA ASP A 185 7.90 11.74 -6.33
C ASP A 185 7.50 12.33 -4.97
N TRP A 186 8.49 12.47 -4.06
CA TRP A 186 8.29 13.09 -2.77
C TRP A 186 7.77 14.51 -2.91
N ASN A 187 8.44 15.33 -3.71
CA ASN A 187 8.10 16.74 -3.91
C ASN A 187 6.69 16.89 -4.50
N ILE A 188 6.35 16.03 -5.47
CA ILE A 188 5.02 16.01 -6.08
C ILE A 188 3.96 15.59 -5.05
N ALA A 189 4.19 14.49 -4.32
CA ALA A 189 3.24 14.00 -3.33
C ALA A 189 3.01 15.02 -2.21
N GLU A 190 4.07 15.68 -1.72
CA GLU A 190 3.99 16.70 -0.66
C GLU A 190 3.20 17.93 -1.13
N ALA A 191 3.44 18.42 -2.34
CA ALA A 191 2.70 19.55 -2.90
C ALA A 191 1.21 19.22 -3.09
N CYS A 192 0.91 18.01 -3.57
CA CYS A 192 -0.45 17.52 -3.72
C CYS A 192 -1.18 17.39 -2.38
N LEU A 193 -0.50 16.89 -1.37
CA LEU A 193 -1.05 16.71 -0.03
C LEU A 193 -1.31 18.05 0.66
N ALA A 194 -0.37 19.01 0.54
CA ALA A 194 -0.50 20.38 1.06
C ALA A 194 -1.74 21.09 0.45
N LYS A 195 -1.90 21.01 -0.87
CA LYS A 195 -3.09 21.57 -1.53
C LYS A 195 -4.37 20.98 -0.97
N LYS A 196 -4.45 19.67 -0.82
CA LYS A 196 -5.65 18.99 -0.34
C LYS A 196 -6.01 19.36 1.10
N LEU A 197 -5.01 19.50 1.98
CA LEU A 197 -5.25 19.95 3.35
C LEU A 197 -5.78 21.37 3.41
N ASN A 198 -5.26 22.27 2.57
CA ASN A 198 -5.74 23.64 2.47
C ASN A 198 -7.19 23.70 1.96
N ASP A 199 -7.54 22.93 0.93
CA ASP A 199 -8.91 22.86 0.39
C ASP A 199 -9.91 22.34 1.45
N ASN A 200 -9.53 21.39 2.29
CA ASN A 200 -10.38 20.86 3.37
C ASN A 200 -10.47 21.80 4.60
N SER A 201 -9.55 22.75 4.76
CA SER A 201 -9.60 23.74 5.85
C SER A 201 -10.51 24.94 5.53
N LEU A 202 -10.94 25.05 4.27
CA LEU A 202 -11.83 26.11 3.76
C LEU A 202 -13.28 25.64 3.61
N SER A 203 -13.57 24.36 3.87
CA SER A 203 -14.89 23.73 3.84
C SER A 203 -15.40 23.40 5.24
#